data_ac933fea7065c8ea554676aadbd5cae0
#
_entry.id   ac933fea7065c8ea554676aadbd5cae0
#
_cell.length_a   1.000
_cell.length_b   1.000
_cell.length_c   1.000
_cell.angle_alpha   90.00
_cell.angle_beta   90.00
_cell.angle_gamma   90.00
#
_symmetry.space_group_name_H-M   'P 1'
#
loop_
_entity.id
_entity.type
_entity.pdbx_description
1 polymer ?
#
loop_
_entity_poly.entity_id
_entity_poly.type
_entity_poly.pdbx_seq_one_letter_code
_entity_poly.pdbx_strand_id
1 'polypeptide(L)'
;MKIEITDKIKSLLRTSGSQDANKALAATDELAKALELPLRKGVLSGDILNGIFEPIDVVEXXXXLAPGTEDEFVAYTIPNHGYIPQRHVEGDYVMVPTYDIGAAIDWLLKYARDARWDIVSRAMDVFRAQFVKKMNDDGFQTIISAGVDRNIIVLDSDAGAGQFTKRLVSLMKTVMRRNGGGNSTSVNRGKLTDLYISPEAMEDIRNWNVDQVDEITRREIFVSQDENAINRIFSVNLHDVDELGEGQEYQLFYTNTLSGSLPSGDVEICIGLDLRNRDSFVMPVREELEIFPDPALHRQRRAGVYGWSSLGFACLDSRKVCVGSL
;
A
#
# COMPACT_ATOMS: atom_id res chain seq x y z
N MET A 1 7.40 11.30 -12.48
CA MET A 1 7.61 12.77 -12.39
C MET A 1 9.05 13.07 -12.73
N LYS A 2 9.33 13.87 -13.78
CA LYS A 2 10.70 14.27 -14.14
C LYS A 2 11.10 15.48 -13.31
N ILE A 3 12.25 15.40 -12.65
CA ILE A 3 12.80 16.54 -11.90
C ILE A 3 13.24 17.59 -12.91
N GLU A 4 12.67 18.80 -12.83
CA GLU A 4 13.04 19.91 -13.70
C GLU A 4 14.46 20.37 -13.41
N ILE A 5 15.29 20.33 -14.43
CA ILE A 5 16.69 20.70 -14.33
C ILE A 5 16.81 22.21 -14.47
N THR A 6 17.11 22.89 -13.37
CA THR A 6 17.45 24.31 -13.39
C THR A 6 18.96 24.46 -13.55
N ASP A 7 19.40 25.61 -14.04
CA ASP A 7 20.82 25.89 -14.16
C ASP A 7 21.51 25.85 -12.80
N LYS A 8 20.78 26.17 -11.72
CA LYS A 8 21.29 26.04 -10.36
C LYS A 8 21.62 24.57 -10.02
N ILE A 9 20.74 23.63 -10.35
CA ILE A 9 20.98 22.19 -10.09
C ILE A 9 22.22 21.72 -10.87
N LYS A 10 22.36 22.15 -12.13
CA LYS A 10 23.55 21.83 -12.93
C LYS A 10 24.84 22.38 -12.33
N SER A 11 24.81 23.62 -11.84
CA SER A 11 25.99 24.24 -11.22
C SER A 11 26.34 23.53 -9.90
N LEU A 12 25.35 23.21 -9.08
CA LEU A 12 25.55 22.43 -7.85
C LEU A 12 26.15 21.06 -8.15
N LEU A 13 25.64 20.37 -9.18
CA LEU A 13 26.18 19.08 -9.58
C LEU A 13 27.66 19.18 -10.01
N ARG A 14 28.03 20.20 -10.80
CA ARG A 14 29.43 20.41 -11.16
C ARG A 14 30.31 20.66 -9.95
N THR A 15 29.84 21.48 -9.02
CA THR A 15 30.60 21.82 -7.80
C THR A 15 30.74 20.61 -6.89
N SER A 16 29.75 19.72 -6.84
CA SER A 16 29.84 18.47 -6.07
C SER A 16 30.93 17.54 -6.60
N GLY A 17 31.35 17.71 -7.87
CA GLY A 17 32.48 16.99 -8.46
C GLY A 17 33.84 17.61 -8.20
N SER A 18 33.93 18.62 -7.33
CA SER A 18 35.19 19.31 -7.00
C SER A 18 36.22 18.41 -6.34
N GLN A 19 37.49 18.66 -6.58
CA GLN A 19 38.58 18.02 -5.87
C GLN A 19 38.70 18.46 -4.40
N ASP A 20 38.18 19.65 -4.08
CA ASP A 20 38.10 20.15 -2.70
C ASP A 20 36.94 19.49 -1.99
N ALA A 21 37.23 18.67 -0.99
CA ALA A 21 36.25 17.88 -0.26
C ALA A 21 35.17 18.77 0.42
N ASN A 22 35.57 19.90 0.97
CA ASN A 22 34.62 20.76 1.66
C ASN A 22 33.64 21.42 0.69
N LYS A 23 34.13 21.86 -0.46
CA LYS A 23 33.29 22.44 -1.52
C LYS A 23 32.37 21.37 -2.14
N ALA A 24 32.89 20.18 -2.34
CA ALA A 24 32.12 19.07 -2.86
C ALA A 24 30.99 18.69 -1.90
N LEU A 25 31.29 18.61 -0.60
CA LEU A 25 30.30 18.24 0.42
C LEU A 25 29.20 19.31 0.54
N ALA A 26 29.59 20.58 0.60
CA ALA A 26 28.63 21.68 0.69
C ALA A 26 27.70 21.71 -0.54
N ALA A 27 28.24 21.49 -1.72
CA ALA A 27 27.43 21.45 -2.96
C ALA A 27 26.52 20.23 -2.98
N THR A 28 26.98 19.08 -2.46
CA THR A 28 26.15 17.88 -2.37
C THR A 28 25.01 18.05 -1.35
N ASP A 29 25.27 18.75 -0.25
CA ASP A 29 24.25 19.09 0.75
C ASP A 29 23.15 19.99 0.14
N GLU A 30 23.56 21.04 -0.59
CA GLU A 30 22.57 21.91 -1.26
C GLU A 30 21.80 21.15 -2.36
N LEU A 31 22.47 20.23 -3.05
CA LEU A 31 21.84 19.40 -4.06
C LEU A 31 20.83 18.45 -3.40
N ALA A 32 21.19 17.82 -2.28
CA ALA A 32 20.30 16.95 -1.51
C ALA A 32 19.03 17.68 -1.08
N LYS A 33 19.20 18.89 -0.52
CA LYS A 33 18.06 19.73 -0.11
C LYS A 33 17.19 20.15 -1.29
N ALA A 34 17.78 20.41 -2.45
CA ALA A 34 17.02 20.77 -3.65
C ALA A 34 16.23 19.58 -4.21
N LEU A 35 16.73 18.36 -4.01
CA LEU A 35 16.09 17.14 -4.51
C LEU A 35 15.10 16.51 -3.53
N GLU A 36 15.18 16.85 -2.25
CA GLU A 36 14.37 16.25 -1.19
C GLU A 36 12.87 16.39 -1.46
N LEU A 37 12.39 17.59 -1.72
CA LEU A 37 10.96 17.82 -1.93
C LEU A 37 10.42 17.11 -3.20
N PRO A 38 11.10 17.17 -4.35
CA PRO A 38 10.68 16.38 -5.51
C PRO A 38 10.68 14.87 -5.26
N LEU A 39 11.67 14.35 -4.53
CA LEU A 39 11.75 12.91 -4.23
C LEU A 39 10.65 12.50 -3.26
N ARG A 40 10.42 13.30 -2.21
CA ARG A 40 9.33 13.06 -1.25
C ARG A 40 7.97 13.00 -1.96
N LYS A 41 7.69 13.97 -2.81
CA LYS A 41 6.47 13.99 -3.63
C LYS A 41 6.41 12.81 -4.60
N GLY A 42 7.54 12.42 -5.17
CA GLY A 42 7.64 11.28 -6.07
C GLY A 42 7.36 9.96 -5.38
N VAL A 43 7.84 9.78 -4.16
CA VAL A 43 7.56 8.58 -3.34
C VAL A 43 6.06 8.51 -3.06
N LEU A 44 5.46 9.60 -2.58
CA LEU A 44 4.03 9.63 -2.26
C LEU A 44 3.15 9.40 -3.48
N SER A 45 3.52 9.95 -4.65
CA SER A 45 2.68 9.83 -5.86
C SER A 45 2.80 8.49 -6.56
N GLY A 46 3.89 7.75 -6.32
CA GLY A 46 4.14 6.45 -6.96
C GLY A 46 3.63 5.26 -6.17
N ASP A 47 2.94 5.51 -5.08
CA ASP A 47 2.61 4.49 -4.10
C ASP A 47 1.15 4.03 -4.24
N ILE A 48 0.94 2.73 -4.45
CA ILE A 48 -0.40 2.10 -4.45
C ILE A 48 -1.03 2.25 -3.06
N LEU A 49 -0.21 2.24 -2.02
CA LEU A 49 -0.67 2.33 -0.63
C LEU A 49 -1.29 3.69 -0.29
N ASN A 50 -0.98 4.74 -1.04
CA ASN A 50 -1.57 6.06 -0.86
C ASN A 50 -3.11 6.03 -1.00
N GLY A 51 -3.63 5.07 -1.77
CA GLY A 51 -5.06 4.83 -1.88
C GLY A 51 -5.63 3.99 -0.73
N ILE A 52 -4.79 3.31 0.02
CA ILE A 52 -5.19 2.35 1.07
C ILE A 52 -4.98 2.95 2.46
N PHE A 53 -3.76 3.35 2.78
CA PHE A 53 -3.37 3.81 4.12
C PHE A 53 -3.50 5.31 4.25
N GLU A 54 -4.02 5.75 5.39
CA GLU A 54 -4.08 7.17 5.74
C GLU A 54 -2.85 7.54 6.58
N PRO A 55 -2.03 8.49 6.10
CA PRO A 55 -0.88 8.93 6.90
C PRO A 55 -1.36 9.72 8.12
N ILE A 56 -0.79 9.41 9.27
CA ILE A 56 -1.11 10.06 10.55
C ILE A 56 0.21 10.51 11.18
N ASP A 57 0.29 11.77 11.54
CA ASP A 57 1.44 12.26 12.31
C ASP A 57 1.44 11.64 13.71
N VAL A 58 2.56 11.08 14.12
CA VAL A 58 2.69 10.43 15.43
C VAL A 58 2.85 11.50 16.50
N VAL A 59 1.72 11.95 17.03
CA VAL A 59 1.72 12.91 18.16
C VAL A 59 1.25 12.24 19.44
N GLU A 60 0.21 11.40 19.43
CA GLU A 60 -0.32 10.65 20.58
C GLU A 60 -1.30 9.56 20.12
N UNK A 61 -1.58 8.60 20.89
CA UNK A 61 -2.34 7.50 20.55
C UNK A 61 -3.74 7.88 20.24
N UNK A 62 -4.02 7.62 19.48
CA UNK A 62 -5.24 7.86 19.11
C UNK A 62 -6.11 6.88 19.75
N UNK A 63 -6.85 7.18 20.17
CA UNK A 63 -7.70 6.43 20.72
C UNK A 63 -8.53 6.01 19.75
N UNK A 64 -8.41 5.27 19.47
CA UNK A 64 -9.24 4.61 18.66
C UNK A 64 -10.21 3.97 19.52
N LEU A 65 -11.34 3.95 19.07
CA LEU A 65 -12.36 3.05 19.61
C LEU A 65 -12.03 1.63 19.15
N ALA A 66 -11.90 0.74 20.07
CA ALA A 66 -11.60 -0.66 19.75
C ALA A 66 -12.64 -1.21 18.76
N PRO A 67 -12.21 -1.83 17.64
CA PRO A 67 -13.16 -2.37 16.66
C PRO A 67 -14.08 -3.42 17.28
N GLY A 68 -15.38 -3.27 17.05
CA GLY A 68 -16.39 -4.15 17.62
C GLY A 68 -17.06 -3.66 18.89
N THR A 69 -16.52 -2.63 19.54
CA THR A 69 -17.17 -2.04 20.73
C THR A 69 -18.59 -1.56 20.41
N GLU A 70 -18.81 -1.11 19.19
CA GLU A 70 -20.11 -0.66 18.70
C GLU A 70 -21.17 -1.78 18.72
N ASP A 71 -20.76 -3.02 18.50
CA ASP A 71 -21.66 -4.17 18.46
C ASP A 71 -22.14 -4.57 19.86
N GLU A 72 -21.50 -4.07 20.91
CA GLU A 72 -21.90 -4.30 22.30
C GLU A 72 -23.05 -3.39 22.74
N PHE A 73 -23.32 -2.33 21.98
CA PHE A 73 -24.41 -1.39 22.30
C PHE A 73 -25.71 -1.88 21.70
N VAL A 74 -26.54 -2.45 22.54
CA VAL A 74 -27.82 -3.04 22.15
C VAL A 74 -28.96 -2.21 22.78
N ALA A 75 -29.96 -1.89 21.97
CA ALA A 75 -31.19 -1.28 22.46
C ALA A 75 -32.06 -2.39 23.05
N TYR A 76 -32.62 -2.10 24.23
CA TYR A 76 -33.43 -3.05 24.96
C TYR A 76 -34.90 -2.62 24.99
N THR A 77 -35.81 -3.59 24.95
CA THR A 77 -37.22 -3.34 25.22
C THR A 77 -37.38 -3.19 26.72
N ILE A 78 -37.89 -2.04 27.15
CA ILE A 78 -38.00 -1.70 28.57
C ILE A 78 -39.47 -1.80 29.01
N PRO A 79 -39.78 -2.59 30.02
CA PRO A 79 -41.14 -2.58 30.58
C PRO A 79 -41.43 -1.27 31.31
N ASN A 80 -42.72 -0.99 31.59
CA ASN A 80 -43.19 0.29 32.07
C ASN A 80 -42.48 0.82 33.34
N HIS A 81 -41.91 -0.07 34.16
CA HIS A 81 -41.16 0.30 35.36
C HIS A 81 -39.72 -0.24 35.31
N GLY A 82 -39.19 -0.47 34.08
CA GLY A 82 -37.88 -1.03 33.91
C GLY A 82 -36.77 -0.01 33.96
N TYR A 83 -35.59 -0.48 34.26
CA TYR A 83 -34.36 0.33 34.30
C TYR A 83 -33.69 0.27 32.93
N ILE A 84 -33.18 1.40 32.45
CA ILE A 84 -32.43 1.44 31.21
C ILE A 84 -30.99 0.97 31.49
N PRO A 85 -30.54 -0.16 30.95
CA PRO A 85 -29.15 -0.59 31.15
C PRO A 85 -28.20 0.44 30.53
N GLN A 86 -27.22 0.85 31.29
CA GLN A 86 -26.16 1.73 30.79
C GLN A 86 -24.91 0.92 30.45
N ARG A 87 -24.34 1.21 29.33
CA ARG A 87 -23.02 0.70 28.97
C ARG A 87 -22.07 1.88 28.81
N HIS A 88 -20.87 1.69 29.25
CA HIS A 88 -19.83 2.71 29.20
C HIS A 88 -18.95 2.47 27.96
N VAL A 89 -18.70 3.53 27.21
CA VAL A 89 -17.78 3.47 26.06
C VAL A 89 -16.36 3.71 26.58
N GLU A 90 -15.51 2.75 26.41
CA GLU A 90 -14.10 2.87 26.75
C GLU A 90 -13.28 2.96 25.46
N GLY A 91 -12.37 3.93 25.39
CA GLY A 91 -11.39 4.02 24.32
C GLY A 91 -10.19 3.14 24.65
N ASP A 92 -9.72 2.45 23.65
CA ASP A 92 -8.51 1.65 23.79
C ASP A 92 -7.36 2.30 23.00
N TYR A 93 -6.14 2.10 23.47
CA TYR A 93 -4.96 2.67 22.84
C TYR A 93 -4.25 1.57 22.05
N VAL A 94 -4.11 1.77 20.75
CA VAL A 94 -3.35 0.87 19.91
C VAL A 94 -1.99 1.51 19.65
N MET A 95 -0.94 0.83 20.06
CA MET A 95 0.43 1.25 19.75
C MET A 95 0.88 0.62 18.43
N VAL A 96 1.13 1.47 17.45
CA VAL A 96 1.67 1.04 16.16
C VAL A 96 3.18 1.30 16.17
N PRO A 97 4.02 0.27 16.08
CA PRO A 97 5.47 0.48 16.04
C PRO A 97 5.88 1.16 14.74
N THR A 98 6.77 2.14 14.84
CA THR A 98 7.42 2.75 13.69
C THR A 98 8.84 2.22 13.56
N TYR A 99 9.34 2.13 12.35
CA TYR A 99 10.68 1.65 12.03
C TYR A 99 11.28 2.51 10.92
N ASP A 100 12.60 2.46 10.80
CA ASP A 100 13.31 3.31 9.86
C ASP A 100 13.54 2.57 8.54
N ILE A 101 13.15 3.20 7.46
CA ILE A 101 13.44 2.75 6.09
C ILE A 101 14.50 3.69 5.54
N GLY A 102 15.60 3.15 5.04
CA GLY A 102 16.68 3.95 4.49
C GLY A 102 17.21 3.39 3.19
N ALA A 103 17.74 4.28 2.37
CA ALA A 103 18.43 3.93 1.14
C ALA A 103 19.58 4.90 0.89
N ALA A 104 20.56 4.47 0.13
CA ALA A 104 21.70 5.29 -0.26
C ALA A 104 22.02 5.05 -1.73
N ILE A 105 22.49 6.10 -2.39
CA ILE A 105 22.89 6.01 -3.80
C ILE A 105 24.13 6.88 -4.05
N ASP A 106 25.01 6.37 -4.92
CA ASP A 106 26.24 7.09 -5.24
C ASP A 106 26.51 7.08 -6.75
N TRP A 107 27.35 8.04 -7.16
CA TRP A 107 27.82 8.15 -8.53
C TRP A 107 29.30 8.61 -8.53
N LEU A 108 29.99 8.35 -9.64
CA LEU A 108 31.38 8.75 -9.76
C LEU A 108 31.52 10.26 -9.89
N LEU A 109 32.52 10.85 -9.21
CA LEU A 109 32.79 12.28 -9.26
C LEU A 109 32.96 12.83 -10.69
N LYS A 110 33.47 12.00 -11.61
CA LYS A 110 33.62 12.42 -13.01
C LYS A 110 32.26 12.76 -13.65
N TYR A 111 31.19 12.01 -13.31
CA TYR A 111 29.86 12.29 -13.85
C TYR A 111 29.30 13.63 -13.29
N ALA A 112 29.57 13.90 -12.03
CA ALA A 112 29.20 15.17 -11.42
C ALA A 112 29.96 16.32 -12.08
N ARG A 113 31.28 16.17 -12.22
CA ARG A 113 32.16 17.18 -12.85
C ARG A 113 31.74 17.49 -14.27
N ASP A 114 31.39 16.46 -15.04
CA ASP A 114 30.96 16.60 -16.44
C ASP A 114 29.49 17.00 -16.55
N ALA A 115 28.82 17.21 -15.40
CA ALA A 115 27.38 17.55 -15.28
C ALA A 115 26.49 16.57 -16.05
N ARG A 116 26.78 15.26 -15.94
CA ARG A 116 26.00 14.19 -16.55
C ARG A 116 24.73 13.95 -15.74
N TRP A 117 23.80 14.91 -15.87
CA TRP A 117 22.54 14.86 -15.16
C TRP A 117 21.71 13.63 -15.48
N ASP A 118 21.82 13.15 -16.71
CA ASP A 118 21.14 11.92 -17.16
C ASP A 118 21.44 10.72 -16.24
N ILE A 119 22.70 10.58 -15.80
CA ILE A 119 23.13 9.49 -14.92
C ILE A 119 22.61 9.75 -13.48
N VAL A 120 22.75 10.97 -12.98
CA VAL A 120 22.34 11.33 -11.62
C VAL A 120 20.81 11.23 -11.48
N SER A 121 20.08 11.72 -12.49
CA SER A 121 18.62 11.64 -12.52
C SER A 121 18.14 10.18 -12.47
N ARG A 122 18.77 9.31 -13.26
CA ARG A 122 18.45 7.88 -13.28
C ARG A 122 18.73 7.24 -11.91
N ALA A 123 19.83 7.65 -11.27
CA ALA A 123 20.15 7.18 -9.91
C ALA A 123 19.06 7.60 -8.92
N MET A 124 18.55 8.84 -9.04
CA MET A 124 17.47 9.31 -8.19
C MET A 124 16.15 8.56 -8.43
N ASP A 125 15.86 8.21 -9.68
CA ASP A 125 14.69 7.39 -10.00
C ASP A 125 14.81 5.99 -9.37
N VAL A 126 16.01 5.40 -9.37
CA VAL A 126 16.26 4.11 -8.70
C VAL A 126 16.07 4.24 -7.18
N PHE A 127 16.62 5.31 -6.59
CA PHE A 127 16.45 5.59 -5.15
C PHE A 127 14.97 5.65 -4.78
N ARG A 128 14.19 6.43 -5.55
CA ARG A 128 12.74 6.56 -5.35
C ARG A 128 12.03 5.22 -5.46
N ALA A 129 12.36 4.45 -6.50
CA ALA A 129 11.73 3.15 -6.76
C ALA A 129 11.98 2.17 -5.61
N GLN A 130 13.19 2.18 -5.02
CA GLN A 130 13.52 1.32 -3.89
C GLN A 130 12.67 1.67 -2.65
N PHE A 131 12.48 2.96 -2.37
CA PHE A 131 11.61 3.40 -1.28
C PHE A 131 10.16 2.97 -1.49
N VAL A 132 9.61 3.22 -2.68
CA VAL A 132 8.23 2.86 -3.02
C VAL A 132 8.04 1.35 -2.91
N LYS A 133 8.97 0.56 -3.44
CA LYS A 133 8.89 -0.90 -3.36
C LYS A 133 8.86 -1.36 -1.90
N LYS A 134 9.79 -0.88 -1.08
CA LYS A 134 9.86 -1.28 0.34
C LYS A 134 8.58 -0.91 1.09
N MET A 135 8.06 0.29 0.87
CA MET A 135 6.80 0.72 1.49
C MET A 135 5.63 -0.17 1.05
N ASN A 136 5.53 -0.45 -0.26
CA ASN A 136 4.47 -1.32 -0.79
C ASN A 136 4.54 -2.72 -0.18
N ASP A 137 5.74 -3.31 -0.10
CA ASP A 137 5.93 -4.64 0.47
C ASP A 137 5.47 -4.66 1.93
N ASP A 138 5.91 -3.71 2.74
CA ASP A 138 5.55 -3.65 4.16
C ASP A 138 4.04 -3.43 4.36
N GLY A 139 3.43 -2.56 3.56
CA GLY A 139 1.99 -2.30 3.61
C GLY A 139 1.18 -3.53 3.22
N PHE A 140 1.51 -4.19 2.12
CA PHE A 140 0.80 -5.40 1.68
C PHE A 140 1.03 -6.55 2.65
N GLN A 141 2.22 -6.70 3.22
CA GLN A 141 2.48 -7.72 4.23
C GLN A 141 1.60 -7.50 5.48
N THR A 142 1.38 -6.24 5.87
CA THR A 142 0.47 -5.90 6.98
C THR A 142 -0.97 -6.28 6.64
N ILE A 143 -1.43 -5.97 5.44
CA ILE A 143 -2.79 -6.31 4.98
C ILE A 143 -2.98 -7.84 4.94
N ILE A 144 -2.01 -8.56 4.37
CA ILE A 144 -2.07 -10.02 4.26
C ILE A 144 -2.09 -10.66 5.67
N SER A 145 -1.28 -10.13 6.59
CA SER A 145 -1.26 -10.61 7.99
C SER A 145 -2.62 -10.41 8.65
N ALA A 146 -3.24 -9.25 8.45
CA ALA A 146 -4.59 -8.98 8.97
C ALA A 146 -5.63 -9.92 8.36
N GLY A 147 -5.47 -10.27 7.09
CA GLY A 147 -6.33 -11.25 6.41
C GLY A 147 -6.20 -12.65 6.99
N VAL A 148 -4.96 -13.07 7.29
CA VAL A 148 -4.69 -14.39 7.91
C VAL A 148 -5.29 -14.47 9.32
N ASP A 149 -5.17 -13.40 10.09
CA ASP A 149 -5.74 -13.35 11.46
C ASP A 149 -7.23 -13.64 11.48
N ARG A 150 -7.96 -13.27 10.44
CA ARG A 150 -9.39 -13.57 10.32
C ARG A 150 -9.68 -15.05 10.06
N ASN A 151 -8.71 -15.78 9.53
CA ASN A 151 -8.82 -17.19 9.17
C ASN A 151 -10.04 -17.48 8.28
N ILE A 152 -10.36 -16.55 7.39
CA ILE A 152 -11.46 -16.67 6.44
C ILE A 152 -10.89 -16.56 5.03
N ILE A 153 -10.94 -17.64 4.29
CA ILE A 153 -10.55 -17.66 2.88
C ILE A 153 -11.79 -17.92 2.05
N VAL A 154 -12.02 -17.08 1.06
CA VAL A 154 -13.16 -17.23 0.15
C VAL A 154 -12.65 -17.91 -1.12
N LEU A 155 -13.32 -18.97 -1.52
CA LEU A 155 -12.96 -19.70 -2.73
C LEU A 155 -14.22 -19.96 -3.58
N ASP A 156 -14.01 -20.13 -4.86
CA ASP A 156 -15.05 -20.59 -5.78
C ASP A 156 -14.82 -22.08 -6.07
N SER A 157 -15.53 -22.93 -5.37
CA SER A 157 -15.38 -24.40 -5.47
C SER A 157 -15.68 -24.97 -6.86
N ASP A 158 -16.31 -24.20 -7.73
CA ASP A 158 -16.67 -24.64 -9.08
C ASP A 158 -15.64 -24.18 -10.14
N ALA A 159 -14.67 -23.37 -9.74
CA ALA A 159 -13.61 -22.87 -10.63
C ALA A 159 -12.46 -23.88 -10.70
N GLY A 160 -11.69 -23.81 -11.78
CA GLY A 160 -10.40 -24.52 -11.87
C GLY A 160 -9.32 -23.77 -11.11
N ALA A 161 -8.24 -24.47 -10.76
CA ALA A 161 -7.10 -23.87 -10.06
C ALA A 161 -6.53 -22.69 -10.85
N GLY A 162 -6.32 -21.58 -10.18
CA GLY A 162 -5.79 -20.36 -10.77
C GLY A 162 -6.77 -19.58 -11.64
N GLN A 163 -8.05 -19.96 -11.64
CA GLN A 163 -9.06 -19.30 -12.47
C GLN A 163 -9.82 -18.21 -11.69
N PHE A 164 -9.70 -16.98 -12.14
CA PHE A 164 -10.46 -15.87 -11.58
C PHE A 164 -11.88 -15.85 -12.15
N THR A 165 -12.88 -15.88 -11.27
CA THR A 165 -14.29 -15.93 -11.68
C THR A 165 -15.09 -14.75 -11.12
N LYS A 166 -16.13 -14.33 -11.84
CA LYS A 166 -17.07 -13.32 -11.34
C LYS A 166 -17.79 -13.79 -10.07
N ARG A 167 -17.95 -15.12 -9.93
CA ARG A 167 -18.58 -15.73 -8.74
C ARG A 167 -17.73 -15.50 -7.50
N LEU A 168 -16.40 -15.61 -7.61
CA LEU A 168 -15.48 -15.32 -6.50
C LEU A 168 -15.68 -13.89 -5.98
N VAL A 169 -15.75 -12.90 -6.88
CA VAL A 169 -16.00 -11.49 -6.49
C VAL A 169 -17.34 -11.37 -5.74
N SER A 170 -18.38 -12.05 -6.22
CA SER A 170 -19.69 -12.02 -5.58
C SER A 170 -19.66 -12.67 -4.20
N LEU A 171 -18.93 -13.80 -4.05
CA LEU A 171 -18.76 -14.48 -2.76
C LEU A 171 -18.00 -13.59 -1.78
N MET A 172 -16.90 -12.97 -2.22
CA MET A 172 -16.12 -12.05 -1.37
C MET A 172 -16.99 -10.87 -0.89
N LYS A 173 -17.82 -10.30 -1.75
CA LYS A 173 -18.76 -9.24 -1.37
C LYS A 173 -19.73 -9.73 -0.28
N THR A 174 -20.23 -10.95 -0.41
CA THR A 174 -21.18 -11.53 0.53
C THR A 174 -20.52 -11.78 1.89
N VAL A 175 -19.33 -12.37 1.88
CA VAL A 175 -18.57 -12.68 3.10
C VAL A 175 -18.19 -11.38 3.82
N MET A 176 -17.65 -10.41 3.08
CA MET A 176 -17.26 -9.12 3.68
C MET A 176 -18.47 -8.40 4.30
N ARG A 177 -19.63 -8.45 3.65
CA ARG A 177 -20.85 -7.85 4.18
C ARG A 177 -21.29 -8.52 5.48
N ARG A 178 -21.13 -9.85 5.60
CA ARG A 178 -21.51 -10.60 6.80
C ARG A 178 -20.51 -10.45 7.95
N ASN A 179 -19.25 -10.18 7.65
CA ASN A 179 -18.22 -10.00 8.67
C ASN A 179 -18.51 -8.83 9.62
N GLY A 180 -19.29 -7.86 9.17
CA GLY A 180 -19.66 -6.69 10.00
C GLY A 180 -20.85 -6.88 10.92
N GLY A 181 -21.32 -8.14 11.12
CA GLY A 181 -22.43 -8.44 12.06
C GLY A 181 -23.83 -8.23 11.48
N GLY A 182 -24.82 -8.87 12.08
CA GLY A 182 -26.17 -9.11 11.61
C GLY A 182 -27.03 -7.96 11.10
N ASN A 183 -28.14 -7.65 11.77
CA ASN A 183 -29.09 -6.61 11.37
C ASN A 183 -28.63 -5.19 11.74
N SER A 184 -27.39 -5.04 12.16
CA SER A 184 -26.84 -3.75 12.50
C SER A 184 -26.96 -2.76 11.32
N THR A 185 -27.42 -1.57 11.61
CA THR A 185 -27.41 -0.45 10.68
C THR A 185 -26.07 0.32 10.76
N SER A 186 -25.09 -0.24 11.44
CA SER A 186 -23.83 0.45 11.67
C SER A 186 -23.14 0.78 10.34
N VAL A 187 -22.50 1.90 10.32
CA VAL A 187 -21.71 2.41 9.20
C VAL A 187 -20.54 1.46 8.90
N ASN A 188 -20.16 0.64 9.87
CA ASN A 188 -19.00 -0.24 9.81
C ASN A 188 -19.25 -1.58 9.11
N ARG A 189 -20.47 -1.83 8.64
CA ARG A 189 -20.74 -3.02 7.83
C ARG A 189 -19.79 -3.09 6.65
N GLY A 190 -19.06 -4.17 6.54
CA GLY A 190 -18.09 -4.36 5.48
C GLY A 190 -18.70 -4.31 4.07
N LYS A 191 -18.03 -3.66 3.16
CA LYS A 191 -18.40 -3.59 1.76
C LYS A 191 -17.15 -3.70 0.91
N LEU A 192 -17.05 -4.72 0.09
CA LEU A 192 -15.93 -4.85 -0.84
C LEU A 192 -15.95 -3.67 -1.81
N THR A 193 -14.94 -2.81 -1.75
CA THR A 193 -14.80 -1.67 -2.64
C THR A 193 -13.67 -1.85 -3.64
N ASP A 194 -12.58 -2.50 -3.21
CA ASP A 194 -11.36 -2.64 -4.00
C ASP A 194 -10.86 -4.08 -3.90
N LEU A 195 -10.36 -4.60 -5.00
CA LEU A 195 -9.87 -5.97 -5.12
C LEU A 195 -8.51 -5.94 -5.83
N TYR A 196 -7.52 -6.48 -5.17
CA TYR A 196 -6.14 -6.58 -5.65
C TYR A 196 -5.90 -7.99 -6.14
N ILE A 197 -5.53 -8.12 -7.40
CA ILE A 197 -5.40 -9.40 -8.10
C ILE A 197 -4.09 -9.45 -8.89
N SER A 198 -3.71 -10.64 -9.30
CA SER A 198 -2.52 -10.87 -10.12
C SER A 198 -2.76 -10.44 -11.58
N PRO A 199 -1.69 -10.18 -12.35
CA PRO A 199 -1.82 -9.98 -13.80
C PRO A 199 -2.45 -11.18 -14.51
N GLU A 200 -2.24 -12.40 -14.00
CA GLU A 200 -2.84 -13.63 -14.52
C GLU A 200 -4.36 -13.62 -14.34
N ALA A 201 -4.84 -13.22 -13.16
CA ALA A 201 -6.28 -13.07 -12.92
C ALA A 201 -6.89 -11.97 -13.82
N MET A 202 -6.12 -10.89 -14.10
CA MET A 202 -6.55 -9.88 -15.08
C MET A 202 -6.65 -10.46 -16.49
N GLU A 203 -5.76 -11.39 -16.86
CA GLU A 203 -5.85 -12.08 -18.15
C GLU A 203 -7.12 -12.91 -18.24
N ASP A 204 -7.50 -13.60 -17.17
CA ASP A 204 -8.76 -14.35 -17.13
C ASP A 204 -9.97 -13.44 -17.44
N ILE A 205 -9.99 -12.25 -16.84
CA ILE A 205 -11.07 -11.27 -17.08
C ILE A 205 -11.13 -10.88 -18.56
N ARG A 206 -9.98 -10.66 -19.20
CA ARG A 206 -9.91 -10.33 -20.63
C ARG A 206 -10.44 -11.47 -21.51
N ASN A 207 -10.30 -12.69 -21.06
CA ASN A 207 -10.70 -13.89 -21.79
C ASN A 207 -12.17 -14.30 -21.58
N TRP A 208 -12.90 -13.63 -20.66
CA TRP A 208 -14.30 -13.96 -20.42
C TRP A 208 -15.13 -13.76 -21.70
N ASN A 209 -15.92 -14.77 -22.04
CA ASN A 209 -16.78 -14.76 -23.23
C ASN A 209 -18.04 -13.92 -22.99
N VAL A 210 -18.73 -13.59 -24.08
CA VAL A 210 -19.99 -12.82 -24.06
C VAL A 210 -21.05 -13.53 -23.20
N ASP A 211 -21.03 -14.85 -23.17
CA ASP A 211 -21.95 -15.65 -22.34
C ASP A 211 -21.68 -15.51 -20.84
N GLN A 212 -20.44 -15.13 -20.48
CA GLN A 212 -20.03 -14.97 -19.08
C GLN A 212 -20.25 -13.55 -18.57
N VAL A 213 -20.15 -12.57 -19.46
CA VAL A 213 -20.22 -11.13 -19.11
C VAL A 213 -21.11 -10.44 -20.13
N ASP A 214 -22.18 -9.81 -19.67
CA ASP A 214 -23.05 -9.02 -20.55
C ASP A 214 -22.32 -7.79 -21.09
N GLU A 215 -22.84 -7.24 -22.18
CA GLU A 215 -22.23 -6.11 -22.90
C GLU A 215 -22.01 -4.87 -22.02
N ILE A 216 -22.91 -4.63 -21.08
CA ILE A 216 -22.82 -3.48 -20.16
C ILE A 216 -21.65 -3.67 -19.18
N THR A 217 -21.56 -4.84 -18.57
CA THR A 217 -20.47 -5.17 -17.64
C THR A 217 -19.13 -5.16 -18.37
N ARG A 218 -19.08 -5.66 -19.59
CA ARG A 218 -17.88 -5.65 -20.43
C ARG A 218 -17.41 -4.22 -20.70
N ARG A 219 -18.35 -3.31 -20.95
CA ARG A 219 -18.01 -1.88 -21.11
C ARG A 219 -17.46 -1.27 -19.82
N GLU A 220 -18.02 -1.62 -18.67
CA GLU A 220 -17.52 -1.14 -17.37
C GLU A 220 -16.08 -1.62 -17.10
N ILE A 221 -15.76 -2.83 -17.54
CA ILE A 221 -14.41 -3.41 -17.32
C ILE A 221 -13.39 -2.81 -18.31
N PHE A 222 -13.78 -2.60 -19.59
CA PHE A 222 -12.81 -2.34 -20.65
C PHE A 222 -12.87 -0.94 -21.29
N VAL A 223 -13.76 -0.06 -20.87
CA VAL A 223 -14.01 1.22 -21.58
C VAL A 223 -12.90 2.24 -21.36
N SER A 224 -12.04 2.05 -20.40
CA SER A 224 -11.04 3.07 -20.14
C SER A 224 -9.73 2.77 -20.87
N GLN A 225 -9.34 3.66 -21.79
CA GLN A 225 -8.06 3.62 -22.47
C GLN A 225 -6.96 4.38 -21.72
N ASP A 226 -7.29 4.98 -20.60
CA ASP A 226 -6.30 5.67 -19.76
C ASP A 226 -5.56 4.67 -18.86
N GLU A 227 -4.25 4.85 -18.72
CA GLU A 227 -3.39 4.02 -17.86
C GLU A 227 -3.83 4.04 -16.39
N ASN A 228 -4.59 5.05 -16.00
CA ASN A 228 -5.12 5.20 -14.63
C ASN A 228 -6.56 4.74 -14.50
N ALA A 229 -7.08 4.02 -15.50
CA ALA A 229 -8.47 3.60 -15.48
C ALA A 229 -8.65 2.44 -14.52
N ILE A 230 -9.41 2.67 -13.49
CA ILE A 230 -9.80 1.63 -12.56
C ILE A 230 -10.85 0.76 -13.23
N ASN A 231 -10.50 -0.46 -13.54
CA ASN A 231 -11.47 -1.45 -14.05
C ASN A 231 -12.41 -1.82 -12.91
N ARG A 232 -13.68 -1.97 -13.22
CA ARG A 232 -14.71 -2.27 -12.22
C ARG A 232 -15.50 -3.50 -12.60
N ILE A 233 -15.84 -4.31 -11.59
CA ILE A 233 -16.74 -5.44 -11.72
C ILE A 233 -17.69 -5.44 -10.51
N PHE A 234 -19.00 -5.47 -10.73
CA PHE A 234 -20.02 -5.40 -9.67
C PHE A 234 -19.79 -4.23 -8.70
N SER A 235 -19.36 -3.09 -9.22
CA SER A 235 -19.04 -1.87 -8.44
C SER A 235 -17.81 -2.05 -7.52
N VAL A 236 -16.95 -3.04 -7.79
CA VAL A 236 -15.67 -3.24 -7.12
C VAL A 236 -14.56 -2.80 -8.06
N ASN A 237 -13.66 -1.95 -7.58
CA ASN A 237 -12.50 -1.51 -8.34
C ASN A 237 -11.46 -2.64 -8.38
N LEU A 238 -10.90 -2.91 -9.55
CA LEU A 238 -9.86 -3.94 -9.71
C LEU A 238 -8.50 -3.27 -9.86
N HIS A 239 -7.53 -3.80 -9.13
CA HIS A 239 -6.14 -3.35 -9.19
C HIS A 239 -5.24 -4.54 -9.44
N ASP A 240 -4.38 -4.48 -10.44
CA ASP A 240 -3.38 -5.52 -10.67
C ASP A 240 -2.11 -5.20 -9.88
N VAL A 241 -1.55 -6.24 -9.28
CA VAL A 241 -0.32 -6.15 -8.47
C VAL A 241 0.60 -7.27 -8.93
N ASP A 242 1.78 -6.89 -9.42
CA ASP A 242 2.75 -7.82 -10.01
C ASP A 242 3.30 -8.85 -9.01
N GLU A 243 3.29 -8.50 -7.71
CA GLU A 243 3.80 -9.36 -6.64
C GLU A 243 2.76 -10.38 -6.16
N LEU A 244 1.52 -10.31 -6.66
CA LEU A 244 0.50 -11.36 -6.49
C LEU A 244 0.58 -12.34 -7.66
N GLY A 245 0.19 -13.59 -7.42
CA GLY A 245 0.24 -14.64 -8.43
C GLY A 245 0.92 -15.89 -7.90
N GLU A 246 0.81 -16.99 -8.66
CA GLU A 246 1.43 -18.26 -8.27
C GLU A 246 2.94 -18.11 -8.15
N GLY A 247 3.49 -18.43 -6.98
CA GLY A 247 4.93 -18.38 -6.72
C GLY A 247 5.51 -16.99 -6.57
N GLN A 248 4.69 -15.94 -6.56
CA GLN A 248 5.15 -14.57 -6.41
C GLN A 248 5.34 -14.20 -4.94
N GLU A 249 5.95 -13.03 -4.69
CA GLU A 249 6.45 -12.60 -3.38
C GLU A 249 5.36 -12.62 -2.29
N TYR A 250 4.17 -12.06 -2.58
CA TYR A 250 3.12 -11.96 -1.58
C TYR A 250 2.42 -13.30 -1.31
N GLN A 251 2.31 -14.14 -2.33
CA GLN A 251 1.76 -15.49 -2.15
C GLN A 251 2.73 -16.35 -1.31
N LEU A 252 4.05 -16.25 -1.57
CA LEU A 252 5.06 -16.95 -0.78
C LEU A 252 5.12 -16.44 0.66
N PHE A 253 4.94 -15.13 0.87
CA PHE A 253 4.83 -14.57 2.22
C PHE A 253 3.62 -15.17 2.96
N TYR A 254 2.47 -15.24 2.30
CA TYR A 254 1.25 -15.82 2.86
C TYR A 254 1.47 -17.29 3.28
N THR A 255 2.01 -18.11 2.38
CA THR A 255 2.15 -19.56 2.63
C THR A 255 3.32 -19.89 3.54
N ASN A 256 4.49 -19.29 3.32
CA ASN A 256 5.73 -19.68 4.00
C ASN A 256 5.95 -18.93 5.32
N THR A 257 5.65 -17.64 5.38
CA THR A 257 5.91 -16.82 6.57
C THR A 257 4.72 -16.87 7.54
N LEU A 258 3.52 -16.69 7.02
CA LEU A 258 2.31 -16.66 7.86
C LEU A 258 1.69 -18.04 8.06
N SER A 259 2.22 -19.06 7.40
CA SER A 259 1.67 -20.43 7.42
C SER A 259 0.20 -20.48 6.98
N GLY A 260 -0.19 -19.57 6.11
CA GLY A 260 -1.52 -19.55 5.51
C GLY A 260 -1.72 -20.79 4.65
N SER A 261 -2.86 -21.44 4.78
CA SER A 261 -3.17 -22.61 3.97
C SER A 261 -4.11 -22.24 2.83
N LEU A 262 -3.69 -22.56 1.62
CA LEU A 262 -4.59 -22.47 0.47
C LEU A 262 -5.46 -23.73 0.42
N PRO A 263 -6.75 -23.60 0.05
CA PRO A 263 -7.58 -24.79 -0.18
C PRO A 263 -6.98 -25.70 -1.25
N SER A 264 -7.30 -26.97 -1.19
CA SER A 264 -6.72 -27.97 -2.11
C SER A 264 -7.03 -27.63 -3.56
N GLY A 265 -5.98 -27.40 -4.34
CA GLY A 265 -6.08 -27.07 -5.75
C GLY A 265 -5.84 -25.62 -6.07
N ASP A 266 -6.00 -24.72 -5.11
CA ASP A 266 -5.78 -23.29 -5.34
C ASP A 266 -4.28 -22.98 -5.31
N VAL A 267 -3.87 -22.01 -6.14
CA VAL A 267 -2.45 -21.72 -6.37
C VAL A 267 -2.06 -20.27 -6.02
N GLU A 268 -3.03 -19.38 -5.90
CA GLU A 268 -2.72 -17.97 -5.62
C GLU A 268 -3.79 -17.30 -4.73
N ILE A 269 -3.49 -16.09 -4.28
CA ILE A 269 -4.41 -15.31 -3.43
C ILE A 269 -4.79 -14.00 -4.10
N CYS A 270 -5.98 -13.50 -3.77
CA CYS A 270 -6.40 -12.14 -4.08
C CYS A 270 -6.86 -11.45 -2.79
N ILE A 271 -6.77 -10.13 -2.76
CA ILE A 271 -7.00 -9.35 -1.55
C ILE A 271 -8.13 -8.35 -1.79
N GLY A 272 -9.21 -8.50 -1.03
CA GLY A 272 -10.33 -7.56 -1.08
C GLY A 272 -10.32 -6.62 0.11
N LEU A 273 -10.55 -5.34 -0.13
CA LEU A 273 -10.53 -4.31 0.91
C LEU A 273 -11.82 -3.48 0.90
N ASP A 274 -12.17 -2.97 2.07
CA ASP A 274 -13.20 -1.94 2.25
C ASP A 274 -12.52 -0.60 2.52
N LEU A 275 -12.45 0.24 1.51
CA LEU A 275 -11.76 1.54 1.57
C LEU A 275 -12.73 2.73 1.67
N ARG A 276 -13.99 2.50 2.03
CA ARG A 276 -14.97 3.60 2.20
C ARG A 276 -14.54 4.59 3.29
N ASN A 277 -14.05 4.05 4.39
CA ASN A 277 -13.44 4.81 5.48
C ASN A 277 -12.03 4.26 5.69
N ARG A 278 -11.04 5.09 5.51
CA ARG A 278 -9.63 4.68 5.62
C ARG A 278 -9.12 4.61 7.05
N ASP A 279 -9.97 4.92 8.01
CA ASP A 279 -9.65 4.88 9.44
C ASP A 279 -9.14 3.53 9.93
N SER A 280 -9.39 2.47 9.16
CA SER A 280 -8.94 1.12 9.50
C SER A 280 -7.51 0.81 9.03
N PHE A 281 -6.99 1.58 8.09
CA PHE A 281 -5.65 1.38 7.54
C PHE A 281 -4.85 2.66 7.80
N VAL A 282 -3.94 2.60 8.75
CA VAL A 282 -3.20 3.78 9.18
C VAL A 282 -1.70 3.61 8.94
N MET A 283 -1.07 4.71 8.55
CA MET A 283 0.37 4.79 8.35
C MET A 283 0.91 5.89 9.26
N PRO A 284 1.30 5.57 10.50
CA PRO A 284 1.94 6.57 11.34
C PRO A 284 3.28 6.96 10.76
N VAL A 285 3.49 8.26 10.59
CA VAL A 285 4.73 8.83 10.08
C VAL A 285 5.37 9.61 11.23
N ARG A 286 6.52 9.15 11.68
CA ARG A 286 7.29 9.81 12.73
C ARG A 286 8.27 10.82 12.13
N GLU A 287 8.95 10.42 11.05
CA GLU A 287 9.89 11.28 10.34
C GLU A 287 9.66 11.09 8.84
N GLU A 288 9.40 12.20 8.16
CA GLU A 288 9.29 12.19 6.70
C GLU A 288 10.66 11.93 6.08
N LEU A 289 10.66 11.54 4.81
CA LEU A 289 11.90 11.28 4.07
C LEU A 289 12.80 12.53 4.09
N GLU A 290 13.97 12.38 4.69
CA GLU A 290 15.05 13.38 4.69
C GLU A 290 16.25 12.81 3.94
N ILE A 291 16.98 13.69 3.24
CA ILE A 291 18.09 13.30 2.38
C ILE A 291 19.35 14.07 2.79
N PHE A 292 20.44 13.34 2.92
CA PHE A 292 21.72 13.86 3.41
C PHE A 292 22.84 13.52 2.43
N PRO A 293 23.88 14.38 2.33
CA PRO A 293 25.08 14.04 1.57
C PRO A 293 25.93 13.00 2.33
N ASP A 294 26.61 12.13 1.59
CA ASP A 294 27.51 11.15 2.20
C ASP A 294 28.96 11.65 2.10
N PRO A 295 29.57 12.12 3.22
CA PRO A 295 30.93 12.64 3.18
C PRO A 295 32.00 11.56 3.00
N ALA A 296 31.70 10.31 3.32
CA ALA A 296 32.69 9.23 3.26
C ALA A 296 33.03 8.83 1.82
N LEU A 297 32.17 9.14 0.88
CA LEU A 297 32.34 8.73 -0.53
C LEU A 297 33.41 9.54 -1.27
N HIS A 298 33.71 10.78 -0.83
CA HIS A 298 34.64 11.64 -1.55
C HIS A 298 36.05 11.02 -1.66
N ARG A 299 36.52 10.37 -0.61
CA ARG A 299 37.85 9.70 -0.62
C ARG A 299 37.88 8.53 -1.62
N GLN A 300 36.73 8.00 -2.03
CA GLN A 300 36.59 6.94 -3.03
C GLN A 300 36.33 7.48 -4.43
N ARG A 301 36.47 8.81 -4.62
CA ARG A 301 36.14 9.54 -5.86
C ARG A 301 34.69 9.33 -6.31
N ARG A 302 33.79 9.28 -5.28
CA ARG A 302 32.36 9.20 -5.49
C ARG A 302 31.67 10.33 -4.76
N ALA A 303 30.46 10.68 -5.19
CA ALA A 303 29.54 11.53 -4.48
C ALA A 303 28.20 10.81 -4.40
N GLY A 304 27.44 11.08 -3.37
CA GLY A 304 26.18 10.39 -3.18
C GLY A 304 25.34 11.03 -2.10
N VAL A 305 24.13 10.50 -2.01
CA VAL A 305 23.17 10.90 -0.98
C VAL A 305 22.60 9.65 -0.33
N TYR A 306 22.20 9.77 0.91
CA TYR A 306 21.44 8.76 1.61
C TYR A 306 20.24 9.43 2.26
N GLY A 307 19.22 8.67 2.52
CA GLY A 307 18.04 9.20 3.17
C GLY A 307 17.33 8.14 3.98
N TRP A 308 16.55 8.58 4.94
CA TRP A 308 15.69 7.70 5.72
C TRP A 308 14.35 8.36 5.99
N SER A 309 13.39 7.51 6.32
CA SER A 309 12.05 7.90 6.77
C SER A 309 11.66 6.94 7.89
N SER A 310 10.98 7.44 8.91
CA SER A 310 10.49 6.60 10.00
C SER A 310 8.97 6.53 9.93
N LEU A 311 8.45 5.34 9.66
CA LEU A 311 7.01 5.14 9.49
C LEU A 311 6.62 3.71 9.90
N GLY A 312 5.33 3.44 9.92
CA GLY A 312 4.81 2.10 10.20
C GLY A 312 3.51 1.88 9.45
N PHE A 313 3.01 0.66 9.49
CA PHE A 313 1.74 0.29 8.87
C PHE A 313 0.92 -0.51 9.87
N ALA A 314 -0.38 -0.23 9.94
CA ALA A 314 -1.28 -1.00 10.80
C ALA A 314 -2.67 -1.12 10.17
N CYS A 315 -3.25 -2.29 10.35
CA CYS A 315 -4.66 -2.52 10.07
C CYS A 315 -5.39 -2.58 11.42
N LEU A 316 -6.17 -1.56 11.73
CA LEU A 316 -6.87 -1.45 13.00
C LEU A 316 -8.15 -2.32 13.05
N ASP A 317 -8.74 -2.61 11.89
CA ASP A 317 -9.96 -3.41 11.80
C ASP A 317 -9.81 -4.45 10.69
N SER A 318 -9.45 -5.67 11.08
CA SER A 318 -9.26 -6.79 10.15
C SER A 318 -10.55 -7.22 9.45
N ARG A 319 -11.74 -6.79 9.94
CA ARG A 319 -13.01 -7.05 9.25
C ARG A 319 -13.09 -6.36 7.88
N LYS A 320 -12.21 -5.38 7.64
CA LYS A 320 -12.12 -4.65 6.38
C LYS A 320 -11.26 -5.36 5.33
N VAL A 321 -10.68 -6.51 5.70
CA VAL A 321 -9.82 -7.31 4.80
C VAL A 321 -10.52 -8.65 4.52
N CYS A 322 -10.47 -9.08 3.27
CA CYS A 322 -11.00 -10.38 2.84
C CYS A 322 -10.02 -11.02 1.88
N VAL A 323 -9.54 -12.20 2.19
CA VAL A 323 -8.63 -12.95 1.31
C VAL A 323 -9.45 -13.95 0.49
N GLY A 324 -9.24 -13.94 -0.81
CA GLY A 324 -9.77 -14.95 -1.72
C GLY A 324 -8.66 -15.84 -2.22
N SER A 325 -9.00 -17.05 -2.63
CA SER A 325 -8.06 -17.99 -3.25
C SER A 325 -8.55 -18.39 -4.64
N LEU A 326 -7.57 -18.68 -5.52
CA LEU A 326 -7.77 -19.02 -6.93
C LEU A 326 -7.05 -20.31 -7.27
#